data_1cd4b5a92ed90330232828e84832d0a3
#
_entry.id   1cd4b5a92ed90330232828e84832d0a3
#
_cell.length_a   1.000
_cell.length_b   1.000
_cell.length_c   1.000
_cell.angle_alpha   90.00
_cell.angle_beta   90.00
_cell.angle_gamma   90.00
#
_symmetry.space_group_name_H-M   'P 1'
#
loop_
_entity.id
_entity.type
_entity.pdbx_description
1 polymer ?
#
loop_
_entity_poly.entity_id
_entity_poly.type
_entity_poly.pdbx_seq_one_letter_code
_entity_poly.pdbx_strand_id
1 'polypeptide(L)'
;MENAKDTFYITLRNQLSIVNPARALLLRGVERPGIYVEEAEGVMAIMPPDVFMLRWTGLKIQVNSPLPLAQMECEIRYTSGGTTAFGGLDRGRKIAAMDEELATMLVPASAPKLDYTQTPPVAMNTNIFWTEPAFAPLETTRDRIERVATVTVFSYEVQGKQ
;
A
#
# COMPACT_ATOMS: atom_id res chain seq x y z
N MET A 1 11.14 0.72 -12.42
CA MET A 1 10.74 0.30 -11.06
C MET A 1 9.91 1.35 -10.35
N GLU A 2 10.30 2.61 -10.38
CA GLU A 2 9.51 3.66 -9.72
C GLU A 2 8.10 3.78 -10.31
N ASN A 3 7.95 3.70 -11.63
CA ASN A 3 6.64 3.70 -12.25
C ASN A 3 5.75 2.54 -11.80
N ALA A 4 6.33 1.38 -11.51
CA ALA A 4 5.61 0.24 -10.97
C ALA A 4 5.13 0.50 -9.53
N LYS A 5 6.00 1.08 -8.70
CA LYS A 5 5.65 1.48 -7.33
C LYS A 5 4.56 2.53 -7.32
N ASP A 6 4.68 3.55 -8.16
CA ASP A 6 3.68 4.61 -8.29
C ASP A 6 2.35 4.04 -8.77
N THR A 7 2.37 3.17 -9.77
CA THR A 7 1.15 2.52 -10.28
C THR A 7 0.47 1.69 -9.19
N PHE A 8 1.24 0.91 -8.44
CA PHE A 8 0.69 0.11 -7.35
C PHE A 8 0.05 0.99 -6.28
N TYR A 9 0.75 2.01 -5.83
CA TYR A 9 0.25 2.94 -4.81
C TYR A 9 -1.03 3.66 -5.27
N ILE A 10 -1.03 4.22 -6.46
CA ILE A 10 -2.21 4.94 -6.99
C ILE A 10 -3.39 3.99 -7.17
N THR A 11 -3.14 2.75 -7.60
CA THR A 11 -4.18 1.73 -7.70
C THR A 11 -4.81 1.45 -6.34
N LEU A 12 -4.00 1.25 -5.30
CA LEU A 12 -4.51 1.03 -3.94
C LEU A 12 -5.27 2.24 -3.42
N ARG A 13 -4.76 3.43 -3.64
CA ARG A 13 -5.40 4.67 -3.24
C ARG A 13 -6.79 4.84 -3.86
N ASN A 14 -6.90 4.54 -5.16
CA ASN A 14 -8.17 4.59 -5.87
C ASN A 14 -9.14 3.51 -5.36
N GLN A 15 -8.65 2.31 -5.09
CA GLN A 15 -9.45 1.22 -4.53
C GLN A 15 -9.95 1.56 -3.12
N LEU A 16 -9.11 2.16 -2.28
CA LEU A 16 -9.53 2.57 -0.94
C LEU A 16 -10.67 3.59 -0.99
N SER A 17 -10.63 4.52 -1.92
CA SER A 17 -11.71 5.49 -2.12
C SER A 17 -13.07 4.84 -2.45
N ILE A 18 -13.03 3.65 -3.04
CA ILE A 18 -14.23 2.87 -3.37
C ILE A 18 -14.64 2.00 -2.18
N VAL A 19 -13.70 1.29 -1.58
CA VAL A 19 -13.95 0.31 -0.50
C VAL A 19 -14.36 1.01 0.80
N ASN A 20 -13.67 2.08 1.16
CA ASN A 20 -13.99 2.87 2.35
C ASN A 20 -13.66 4.35 2.16
N PRO A 21 -14.58 5.12 1.57
CA PRO A 21 -14.35 6.56 1.35
C PRO A 21 -14.23 7.37 2.65
N ALA A 22 -14.67 6.84 3.79
CA ALA A 22 -14.56 7.50 5.09
C ALA A 22 -13.17 7.39 5.71
N ARG A 23 -12.33 6.46 5.22
CA ARG A 23 -10.95 6.33 5.69
C ARG A 23 -10.09 7.39 5.02
N ALA A 24 -9.81 8.46 5.75
CA ALA A 24 -9.13 9.62 5.25
C ALA A 24 -7.91 9.96 6.09
N LEU A 25 -6.96 10.65 5.48
CA LEU A 25 -5.74 11.17 6.11
C LEU A 25 -5.61 12.64 5.75
N LEU A 26 -5.40 13.48 6.77
CA LEU A 26 -5.03 14.88 6.58
C LEU A 26 -3.50 14.97 6.57
N LEU A 27 -2.92 15.31 5.43
CA LEU A 27 -1.49 15.44 5.26
C LEU A 27 -1.16 16.78 4.61
N ARG A 28 -0.34 17.59 5.27
CA ARG A 28 0.05 18.91 4.80
C ARG A 28 -1.16 19.79 4.42
N GLY A 29 -2.23 19.71 5.21
CA GLY A 29 -3.44 20.48 5.01
C GLY A 29 -4.38 19.95 3.93
N VAL A 30 -4.07 18.82 3.31
CA VAL A 30 -4.90 18.18 2.28
C VAL A 30 -5.50 16.89 2.81
N GLU A 31 -6.81 16.78 2.76
CA GLU A 31 -7.52 15.54 3.07
C GLU A 31 -7.53 14.63 1.84
N ARG A 32 -7.19 13.37 2.05
CA ARG A 32 -7.09 12.38 0.99
C ARG A 32 -7.36 10.98 1.54
N PRO A 33 -7.48 9.93 0.70
CA PRO A 33 -7.62 8.56 1.18
C PRO A 33 -6.54 8.18 2.19
N GLY A 34 -6.91 7.40 3.19
CA GLY A 34 -6.07 7.05 4.35
C GLY A 34 -4.98 6.04 4.04
N ILE A 35 -4.15 6.33 3.07
CA ILE A 35 -3.03 5.52 2.64
C ILE A 35 -1.87 6.44 2.23
N TYR A 36 -0.65 6.10 2.65
CA TYR A 36 0.53 6.88 2.28
C TYR A 36 1.76 6.00 2.08
N VAL A 37 2.76 6.52 1.38
CA VAL A 37 4.03 5.85 1.09
C VAL A 37 5.17 6.56 1.80
N GLU A 38 5.90 5.84 2.63
CA GLU A 38 6.99 6.39 3.43
C GLU A 38 8.08 7.04 2.56
N GLU A 39 8.47 6.41 1.46
CA GLU A 39 9.51 6.94 0.56
C GLU A 39 9.16 8.30 -0.06
N ALA A 40 7.89 8.48 -0.44
CA ALA A 40 7.44 9.69 -1.12
C ALA A 40 7.09 10.82 -0.16
N GLU A 41 6.60 10.49 1.03
CA GLU A 41 5.97 11.45 1.94
C GLU A 41 6.76 11.68 3.22
N GLY A 42 7.85 10.93 3.39
CA GLY A 42 8.73 11.02 4.53
C GLY A 42 8.27 10.19 5.72
N VAL A 43 9.16 10.01 6.66
CA VAL A 43 8.88 9.29 7.90
C VAL A 43 8.06 10.20 8.81
N MET A 44 6.93 9.71 9.29
CA MET A 44 6.15 10.40 10.31
C MET A 44 6.70 10.05 11.69
N ALA A 45 6.85 11.05 12.54
CA ALA A 45 7.33 10.87 13.92
C ALA A 45 6.45 9.92 14.72
N ILE A 46 5.13 9.97 14.47
CA ILE A 46 4.14 9.05 15.03
C ILE A 46 3.27 8.56 13.88
N MET A 47 3.16 7.23 13.73
CA MET A 47 2.29 6.65 12.72
C MET A 47 0.82 6.96 13.06
N PRO A 48 0.08 7.63 12.16
CA PRO A 48 -1.34 7.89 12.39
C PRO A 48 -2.12 6.59 12.55
N PRO A 49 -3.07 6.50 13.49
CA PRO A 49 -3.95 5.34 13.56
C PRO A 49 -4.95 5.33 12.42
N ASP A 50 -5.49 4.16 12.14
CA ASP A 50 -6.60 3.94 11.19
C ASP A 50 -6.28 4.35 9.74
N VAL A 51 -5.01 4.35 9.36
CA VAL A 51 -4.53 4.55 7.98
C VAL A 51 -3.51 3.50 7.61
N PHE A 52 -3.32 3.28 6.31
CA PHE A 52 -2.34 2.34 5.78
C PHE A 52 -1.04 3.06 5.41
N MET A 53 0.08 2.53 5.87
CA MET A 53 1.41 3.00 5.47
C MET A 53 2.12 1.95 4.63
N LEU A 54 2.53 2.33 3.43
CA LEU A 54 3.31 1.49 2.54
C LEU A 54 4.81 1.77 2.71
N ARG A 55 5.58 0.69 2.75
CA ARG A 55 7.04 0.73 2.80
C ARG A 55 7.61 -0.34 1.89
N TRP A 56 8.46 0.04 0.97
CA TRP A 56 9.17 -0.89 0.11
C TRP A 56 10.38 -1.46 0.82
N THR A 57 10.45 -2.79 0.95
CA THR A 57 11.44 -3.46 1.80
C THR A 57 12.40 -4.38 1.05
N GLY A 58 12.05 -4.80 -0.15
CA GLY A 58 12.88 -5.73 -0.90
C GLY A 58 12.79 -5.51 -2.40
N LEU A 59 13.88 -5.84 -3.07
CA LEU A 59 13.97 -5.79 -4.53
C LEU A 59 14.81 -6.97 -5.03
N LYS A 60 14.30 -7.67 -6.02
CA LYS A 60 14.97 -8.74 -6.74
C LYS A 60 14.74 -8.54 -8.23
N ILE A 61 15.79 -8.64 -9.03
CA ILE A 61 15.69 -8.51 -10.48
C ILE A 61 16.13 -9.82 -11.11
N GLN A 62 15.24 -10.46 -11.87
CA GLN A 62 15.54 -11.65 -12.63
C GLN A 62 15.88 -11.24 -14.07
N VAL A 63 17.15 -11.46 -14.46
CA VAL A 63 17.68 -11.03 -15.76
C VAL A 63 17.60 -12.11 -16.84
N ASN A 64 17.21 -13.34 -16.50
CA ASN A 64 17.20 -14.50 -17.41
C ASN A 64 15.93 -14.59 -18.29
N SER A 65 15.10 -13.60 -18.26
CA SER A 65 13.88 -13.49 -19.06
C SER A 65 14.13 -12.53 -20.25
N PRO A 66 13.38 -12.64 -21.36
CA PRO A 66 13.48 -11.67 -22.46
C PRO A 66 13.32 -10.21 -22.00
N LEU A 67 12.53 -9.98 -20.96
CA LEU A 67 12.45 -8.72 -20.24
C LEU A 67 12.83 -8.96 -18.79
N PRO A 68 13.68 -8.11 -18.18
CA PRO A 68 13.97 -8.23 -16.76
C PRO A 68 12.69 -8.15 -15.95
N LEU A 69 12.53 -9.08 -14.99
CA LEU A 69 11.40 -9.09 -14.07
C LEU A 69 11.85 -8.54 -12.72
N ALA A 70 11.31 -7.41 -12.33
CA ALA A 70 11.48 -6.86 -11.00
C ALA A 70 10.44 -7.47 -10.06
N GLN A 71 10.90 -7.95 -8.92
CA GLN A 71 10.09 -8.43 -7.81
C GLN A 71 10.35 -7.52 -6.62
N MET A 72 9.32 -6.83 -6.17
CA MET A 72 9.41 -5.86 -5.08
C MET A 72 8.54 -6.29 -3.93
N GLU A 73 9.05 -6.21 -2.71
CA GLU A 73 8.25 -6.45 -1.52
C GLU A 73 7.77 -5.13 -0.94
N CYS A 74 6.49 -5.09 -0.61
CA CYS A 74 5.85 -3.96 0.04
C CYS A 74 5.27 -4.41 1.37
N GLU A 75 5.70 -3.77 2.45
CA GLU A 75 5.04 -3.86 3.75
C GLU A 75 3.95 -2.82 3.83
N ILE A 76 2.79 -3.23 4.33
CA ILE A 76 1.67 -2.36 4.61
C ILE A 76 1.39 -2.44 6.10
N ARG A 77 1.66 -1.35 6.81
CA ARG A 77 1.47 -1.25 8.26
C ARG A 77 0.26 -0.43 8.58
N TYR A 78 -0.47 -0.84 9.59
CA TYR A 78 -1.60 -0.10 10.11
C TYR A 78 -1.85 -0.43 11.57
N THR A 79 -2.33 0.56 12.30
CA THR A 79 -2.60 0.46 13.74
C THR A 79 -4.00 0.96 14.04
N SER A 80 -4.55 0.52 15.16
CA SER A 80 -5.75 1.12 15.73
C SER A 80 -5.66 1.18 17.24
N GLY A 81 -6.08 2.30 17.81
CA GLY A 81 -6.26 2.50 19.25
C GLY A 81 -7.69 2.28 19.70
N GLY A 82 -8.59 1.96 18.79
CA GLY A 82 -10.02 1.92 19.05
C GLY A 82 -10.62 3.31 19.17
N THR A 83 -11.86 3.39 19.65
CA THR A 83 -12.54 4.67 19.87
C THR A 83 -12.57 5.04 21.34
N THR A 84 -12.55 6.33 21.63
CA THR A 84 -12.62 6.85 22.99
C THR A 84 -13.94 6.47 23.68
N ALA A 85 -15.04 6.44 22.91
CA ALA A 85 -16.37 6.08 23.43
C ALA A 85 -16.43 4.66 24.01
N PHE A 86 -15.61 3.73 23.51
CA PHE A 86 -15.54 2.35 23.97
C PHE A 86 -14.29 2.07 24.82
N GLY A 87 -13.54 3.09 25.20
CA GLY A 87 -12.30 2.92 25.96
C GLY A 87 -11.24 2.07 25.27
N GLY A 88 -11.27 2.03 23.95
CA GLY A 88 -10.36 1.22 23.13
C GLY A 88 -10.75 -0.25 23.00
N LEU A 89 -11.86 -0.69 23.55
CA LEU A 89 -12.30 -2.10 23.50
C LEU A 89 -12.65 -2.56 22.08
N ASP A 90 -12.95 -1.65 21.18
CA ASP A 90 -13.26 -1.92 19.79
C ASP A 90 -12.05 -1.95 18.85
N ARG A 91 -10.83 -1.83 19.40
CA ARG A 91 -9.60 -1.80 18.58
C ARG A 91 -9.43 -3.05 17.72
N GLY A 92 -9.78 -4.21 18.24
CA GLY A 92 -9.73 -5.48 17.50
C GLY A 92 -10.69 -5.49 16.30
N ARG A 93 -11.89 -4.97 16.46
CA ARG A 93 -12.87 -4.83 15.36
C ARG A 93 -12.39 -3.85 14.30
N LYS A 94 -11.78 -2.77 14.71
CA LYS A 94 -11.27 -1.76 13.77
C LYS A 94 -10.12 -2.32 12.94
N ILE A 95 -9.20 -3.05 13.54
CA ILE A 95 -8.12 -3.74 12.81
C ILE A 95 -8.70 -4.81 11.86
N ALA A 96 -9.67 -5.59 12.30
CA ALA A 96 -10.31 -6.60 11.46
C ALA A 96 -10.99 -5.97 10.23
N ALA A 97 -11.63 -4.82 10.39
CA ALA A 97 -12.18 -4.07 9.27
C ALA A 97 -11.10 -3.62 8.28
N MET A 98 -9.96 -3.17 8.77
CA MET A 98 -8.83 -2.80 7.93
C MET A 98 -8.22 -4.02 7.21
N ASP A 99 -8.13 -5.17 7.88
CA ASP A 99 -7.69 -6.42 7.26
C ASP A 99 -8.60 -6.79 6.07
N GLU A 100 -9.91 -6.69 6.25
CA GLU A 100 -10.90 -6.98 5.19
C GLU A 100 -10.82 -5.98 4.04
N GLU A 101 -10.67 -4.71 4.33
CA GLU A 101 -10.48 -3.66 3.32
C GLU A 101 -9.23 -3.95 2.49
N LEU A 102 -8.11 -4.25 3.15
CA LEU A 102 -6.85 -4.54 2.48
C LEU A 102 -6.94 -5.80 1.62
N ALA A 103 -7.54 -6.86 2.14
CA ALA A 103 -7.75 -8.10 1.38
C ALA A 103 -8.60 -7.84 0.12
N THR A 104 -9.61 -6.98 0.22
CA THR A 104 -10.45 -6.60 -0.91
C THR A 104 -9.69 -5.77 -1.95
N MET A 105 -8.89 -4.81 -1.50
CA MET A 105 -8.06 -3.99 -2.40
C MET A 105 -6.98 -4.79 -3.11
N LEU A 106 -6.46 -5.83 -2.45
CA LEU A 106 -5.33 -6.64 -2.90
C LEU A 106 -5.73 -8.02 -3.44
N VAL A 107 -6.97 -8.19 -3.85
CA VAL A 107 -7.31 -9.40 -4.64
C VAL A 107 -6.32 -9.49 -5.79
N PRO A 108 -5.64 -10.65 -5.98
CA PRO A 108 -4.61 -10.78 -6.99
C PRO A 108 -5.11 -10.34 -8.36
N ALA A 109 -4.42 -9.37 -8.93
CA ALA A 109 -4.80 -8.73 -10.18
C ALA A 109 -3.58 -8.15 -10.87
N SER A 110 -3.81 -7.55 -12.03
CA SER A 110 -2.82 -6.78 -12.75
C SER A 110 -3.36 -5.39 -13.06
N ALA A 111 -2.45 -4.45 -13.25
CA ALA A 111 -2.80 -3.10 -13.66
C ALA A 111 -1.81 -2.62 -14.74
N PRO A 112 -2.26 -1.84 -15.73
CA PRO A 112 -1.36 -1.21 -16.68
C PRO A 112 -0.36 -0.32 -15.95
N LYS A 113 0.92 -0.48 -16.23
CA LYS A 113 1.96 0.39 -15.68
C LYS A 113 1.88 1.75 -16.37
N LEU A 114 1.82 2.81 -15.57
CA LEU A 114 1.70 4.18 -16.06
C LEU A 114 2.94 4.98 -15.65
N ASP A 115 3.32 5.90 -16.53
CA ASP A 115 4.35 6.90 -16.25
C ASP A 115 3.70 8.16 -15.69
N TYR A 116 3.78 8.33 -14.37
CA TYR A 116 3.22 9.48 -13.66
C TYR A 116 4.10 10.72 -13.72
N THR A 117 5.26 10.65 -14.36
CA THR A 117 6.07 11.85 -14.68
C THR A 117 5.45 12.68 -15.79
N GLN A 118 4.53 12.09 -16.55
CA GLN A 118 3.77 12.76 -17.59
C GLN A 118 2.42 13.25 -17.05
N THR A 119 1.89 14.31 -17.63
CA THR A 119 0.57 14.87 -17.29
C THR A 119 -0.25 15.05 -18.56
N PRO A 120 -1.30 14.24 -18.81
CA PRO A 120 -1.75 13.08 -18.01
C PRO A 120 -0.78 11.88 -18.07
N PRO A 121 -0.87 10.95 -17.12
CA PRO A 121 -0.02 9.76 -17.11
C PRO A 121 -0.14 8.94 -18.39
N VAL A 122 0.98 8.40 -18.86
CA VAL A 122 1.07 7.65 -20.13
C VAL A 122 1.28 6.16 -19.87
N ALA A 123 0.55 5.32 -20.60
CA ALA A 123 0.70 3.88 -20.51
C ALA A 123 2.06 3.40 -21.02
N MET A 124 2.65 2.43 -20.32
CA MET A 124 4.01 1.90 -20.57
C MET A 124 3.96 0.47 -21.09
N ASN A 125 3.18 0.06 -21.97
CA ASN A 125 3.16 -1.24 -22.68
C ASN A 125 3.42 -2.52 -21.83
N THR A 126 3.57 -2.42 -20.52
CA THR A 126 3.72 -3.53 -19.59
C THR A 126 2.79 -3.33 -18.40
N ASN A 127 2.44 -4.43 -17.73
CA ASN A 127 1.59 -4.41 -16.55
C ASN A 127 2.41 -4.68 -15.31
N ILE A 128 1.91 -4.22 -14.17
CA ILE A 128 2.29 -4.74 -12.87
C ILE A 128 1.27 -5.80 -12.45
N PHE A 129 1.68 -6.70 -11.57
CA PHE A 129 0.80 -7.66 -10.94
C PHE A 129 1.29 -7.96 -9.52
N TRP A 130 0.40 -8.45 -8.67
CA TRP A 130 0.71 -8.67 -7.26
C TRP A 130 0.06 -9.93 -6.73
N THR A 131 0.65 -10.43 -5.64
CA THR A 131 0.17 -11.62 -4.92
C THR A 131 -0.83 -11.24 -3.83
N GLU A 132 -1.46 -12.26 -3.25
CA GLU A 132 -2.26 -12.08 -2.04
C GLU A 132 -1.42 -11.49 -0.92
N PRO A 133 -2.01 -10.64 -0.07
CA PRO A 133 -1.31 -10.16 1.13
C PRO A 133 -1.11 -11.29 2.14
N ALA A 134 0.08 -11.34 2.74
CA ALA A 134 0.38 -12.20 3.87
C ALA A 134 0.30 -11.35 5.14
N PHE A 135 -0.65 -11.67 6.03
CA PHE A 135 -0.85 -10.95 7.27
C PHE A 135 -0.01 -11.56 8.39
N ALA A 136 0.84 -10.75 9.01
CA ALA A 136 1.58 -11.14 10.19
C ALA A 136 0.65 -11.17 11.43
N PRO A 137 1.03 -11.86 12.52
CA PRO A 137 0.30 -11.79 13.77
C PRO A 137 0.16 -10.35 14.28
N LEU A 138 -0.93 -10.07 14.99
CA LEU A 138 -1.12 -8.77 15.63
C LEU A 138 -0.06 -8.55 16.72
N GLU A 139 0.50 -7.36 16.75
CA GLU A 139 1.34 -6.90 17.85
C GLU A 139 0.56 -5.94 18.71
N THR A 140 0.53 -6.20 20.01
CA THR A 140 -0.19 -5.39 21.00
C THR A 140 0.80 -4.51 21.74
N THR A 141 0.61 -3.22 21.68
CA THR A 141 1.28 -2.25 22.54
C THR A 141 0.29 -1.76 23.61
N ARG A 142 0.75 -0.91 24.53
CA ARG A 142 -0.07 -0.40 25.60
C ARG A 142 -1.36 0.27 25.13
N ASP A 143 -1.28 1.05 24.03
CA ASP A 143 -2.37 1.90 23.57
C ASP A 143 -2.94 1.49 22.22
N ARG A 144 -2.26 0.58 21.50
CA ARG A 144 -2.57 0.23 20.12
C ARG A 144 -2.37 -1.24 19.84
N ILE A 145 -3.01 -1.71 18.80
CA ILE A 145 -2.64 -2.96 18.13
C ILE A 145 -2.16 -2.62 16.72
N GLU A 146 -1.21 -3.39 16.24
CA GLU A 146 -0.56 -3.18 14.95
C GLU A 146 -0.61 -4.45 14.11
N ARG A 147 -0.84 -4.27 12.83
CA ARG A 147 -0.75 -5.32 11.81
C ARG A 147 0.26 -4.92 10.76
N VAL A 148 1.04 -5.88 10.30
CA VAL A 148 1.86 -5.76 9.10
C VAL A 148 1.38 -6.79 8.09
N ALA A 149 1.06 -6.33 6.89
CA ALA A 149 0.79 -7.20 5.75
C ALA A 149 1.92 -7.04 4.73
N THR A 150 2.32 -8.13 4.10
CA THR A 150 3.36 -8.11 3.07
C THR A 150 2.77 -8.56 1.74
N VAL A 151 3.06 -7.81 0.69
CA VAL A 151 2.63 -8.09 -0.67
C VAL A 151 3.85 -8.08 -1.59
N THR A 152 3.88 -9.01 -2.54
CA THR A 152 4.91 -9.02 -3.59
C THR A 152 4.32 -8.42 -4.86
N VAL A 153 4.99 -7.42 -5.40
CA VAL A 153 4.62 -6.74 -6.64
C VAL A 153 5.65 -7.07 -7.70
N PHE A 154 5.17 -7.49 -8.86
CA PHE A 154 6.00 -7.85 -10.01
C PHE A 154 5.82 -6.83 -11.13
N SER A 155 6.93 -6.53 -11.80
CA SER A 155 6.92 -5.64 -12.95
C SER A 155 7.94 -6.10 -13.98
N TYR A 156 7.51 -6.27 -15.22
CA TYR A 156 8.46 -6.40 -16.33
C TYR A 156 9.03 -5.02 -16.63
N GLU A 157 10.34 -4.95 -16.69
CA GLU A 157 11.07 -3.72 -16.98
C GLU A 157 11.52 -3.68 -18.43
N VAL A 158 11.23 -2.58 -19.10
CA VAL A 158 11.72 -2.33 -20.46
C VAL A 158 13.11 -1.71 -20.35
N GLN A 159 14.06 -2.25 -21.09
CA GLN A 159 15.43 -1.74 -21.09
C GLN A 159 15.44 -0.23 -21.45
N GLY A 160 16.03 0.59 -20.59
CA GLY A 160 16.12 2.04 -20.77
C GLY A 160 14.93 2.86 -20.27
N LYS A 161 13.91 2.23 -19.68
CA LYS A 161 12.76 2.92 -19.06
C LYS A 161 12.61 2.45 -17.60
N GLN A 162 13.17 3.20 -16.72
CA GLN A 162 13.05 2.96 -15.26
C GLN A 162 11.92 3.76 -14.65
#